data_e74f483f2c20846cea562ce7add46be7
#
_entry.id   e74f483f2c20846cea562ce7add46be7
#
_cell.length_a   1.000
_cell.length_b   1.000
_cell.length_c   1.000
_cell.angle_alpha   90.00
_cell.angle_beta   90.00
_cell.angle_gamma   90.00
#
_symmetry.space_group_name_H-M   'P 1'
#
loop_
_entity.id
_entity.type
_entity.pdbx_description
1 polymer ?
#
loop_
_entity_poly.entity_id
_entity_poly.type
_entity_poly.pdbx_seq_one_letter_code
_entity_poly.pdbx_strand_id
1 'polypeptide(L)'
;VVIGIVFGAIPGMTATMAVAVCLPMTYALDLNHGLALLLGLYVGGISGGLVPAILINLPGTPSSIATCFDGYPMTQTGEAERALKTGITASLVGGLFSAAVLYFFAPTLADWAIKFSYVEKFLLILFALTVIASLSENMLVGIFSGVLGVYVSLMGVYDTSRGGNGELRLVPEA
;
A
#
# COMPACT_ATOMS: atom_id res chain seq x y z
N VAL A 1 -0.95 -6.37 -12.80
CA VAL A 1 -1.98 -5.32 -12.94
C VAL A 1 -3.38 -5.93 -12.89
N VAL A 2 -3.74 -6.87 -13.79
CA VAL A 2 -5.10 -7.45 -13.85
C VAL A 2 -5.55 -8.04 -12.50
N ILE A 3 -4.71 -8.86 -11.88
CA ILE A 3 -4.97 -9.43 -10.55
C ILE A 3 -5.18 -8.31 -9.51
N GLY A 4 -4.35 -7.27 -9.56
CA GLY A 4 -4.50 -6.10 -8.68
C GLY A 4 -5.84 -5.41 -8.86
N ILE A 5 -6.28 -5.19 -10.11
CA ILE A 5 -7.59 -4.58 -10.41
C ILE A 5 -8.73 -5.42 -9.82
N VAL A 6 -8.66 -6.74 -9.95
CA VAL A 6 -9.68 -7.65 -9.37
C VAL A 6 -9.74 -7.49 -7.85
N PHE A 7 -8.60 -7.52 -7.17
CA PHE A 7 -8.55 -7.32 -5.72
C PHE A 7 -9.07 -5.94 -5.31
N GLY A 8 -8.68 -4.88 -6.04
CA GLY A 8 -9.14 -3.52 -5.75
C GLY A 8 -10.63 -3.29 -6.02
N ALA A 9 -11.20 -4.01 -7.00
CA ALA A 9 -12.61 -3.93 -7.35
C ALA A 9 -13.54 -4.63 -6.32
N ILE A 10 -12.99 -5.50 -5.48
CA ILE A 10 -13.79 -6.17 -4.43
C ILE A 10 -13.82 -5.25 -3.19
N PRO A 11 -15.00 -4.80 -2.75
CA PRO A 11 -15.12 -3.97 -1.55
C PRO A 11 -14.53 -4.67 -0.32
N GLY A 12 -13.70 -3.94 0.44
CA GLY A 12 -13.03 -4.49 1.63
C GLY A 12 -11.69 -5.17 1.37
N MET A 13 -11.32 -5.44 0.11
CA MET A 13 -9.98 -5.89 -0.25
C MET A 13 -9.13 -4.69 -0.70
N THR A 14 -7.93 -4.58 -0.15
CA THR A 14 -7.02 -3.45 -0.45
C THR A 14 -5.88 -3.88 -1.38
N ALA A 15 -5.27 -2.91 -2.05
CA ALA A 15 -4.06 -3.15 -2.82
C ALA A 15 -2.93 -3.79 -1.98
N THR A 16 -2.83 -3.41 -0.70
CA THR A 16 -1.87 -3.99 0.25
C THR A 16 -2.14 -5.47 0.53
N MET A 17 -3.39 -5.89 0.61
CA MET A 17 -3.73 -7.31 0.74
C MET A 17 -3.32 -8.10 -0.51
N ALA A 18 -3.57 -7.57 -1.70
CA ALA A 18 -3.13 -8.20 -2.95
C ALA A 18 -1.61 -8.40 -2.98
N VAL A 19 -0.86 -7.36 -2.58
CA VAL A 19 0.60 -7.42 -2.47
C VAL A 19 1.03 -8.46 -1.42
N ALA A 20 0.43 -8.46 -0.23
CA ALA A 20 0.79 -9.39 0.85
C ALA A 20 0.55 -10.86 0.46
N VAL A 21 -0.58 -11.15 -0.20
CA VAL A 21 -0.92 -12.51 -0.67
C VAL A 21 0.04 -12.99 -1.77
N CYS A 22 0.44 -12.08 -2.68
CA CYS A 22 1.34 -12.43 -3.78
C CYS A 22 2.83 -12.31 -3.43
N LEU A 23 3.18 -11.75 -2.27
CA LEU A 23 4.57 -11.59 -1.85
C LEU A 23 5.34 -12.92 -1.83
N PRO A 24 4.82 -14.05 -1.31
CA PRO A 24 5.53 -15.32 -1.33
C PRO A 24 5.89 -15.80 -2.74
N MET A 25 5.10 -15.44 -3.75
CA MET A 25 5.38 -15.81 -5.13
C MET A 25 6.62 -15.10 -5.69
N THR A 26 6.97 -13.94 -5.14
CA THR A 26 8.14 -13.17 -5.60
C THR A 26 9.46 -13.81 -5.20
N TYR A 27 9.48 -14.65 -4.16
CA TYR A 27 10.70 -15.36 -3.75
C TYR A 27 11.24 -16.36 -4.80
N ALA A 28 10.35 -16.83 -5.68
CA ALA A 28 10.71 -17.71 -6.78
C ALA A 28 11.10 -16.96 -8.07
N LEU A 29 11.03 -15.62 -8.06
CA LEU A 29 11.29 -14.76 -9.22
C LEU A 29 12.59 -13.96 -9.01
N ASP A 30 13.21 -13.58 -10.13
CA ASP A 30 14.29 -12.60 -10.09
C ASP A 30 13.80 -11.26 -9.54
N LEU A 31 14.70 -10.48 -8.94
CA LEU A 31 14.38 -9.19 -8.31
C LEU A 31 13.55 -8.27 -9.20
N ASN A 32 13.93 -8.15 -10.48
CA ASN A 32 13.22 -7.26 -11.42
C ASN A 32 11.79 -7.73 -11.71
N HIS A 33 11.59 -9.03 -11.88
CA HIS A 33 10.27 -9.62 -12.13
C HIS A 33 9.40 -9.57 -10.86
N GLY A 34 10.00 -9.81 -9.69
CA GLY A 34 9.32 -9.69 -8.40
C GLY A 34 8.84 -8.27 -8.13
N LEU A 35 9.70 -7.27 -8.34
CA LEU A 35 9.33 -5.86 -8.20
C LEU A 35 8.24 -5.44 -9.19
N ALA A 36 8.36 -5.85 -10.46
CA ALA A 36 7.35 -5.56 -11.48
C ALA A 36 5.99 -6.18 -11.14
N LEU A 37 5.98 -7.39 -10.56
CA LEU A 37 4.77 -8.06 -10.09
C LEU A 37 4.10 -7.26 -8.97
N LEU A 38 4.85 -6.91 -7.91
CA LEU A 38 4.34 -6.19 -6.75
C LEU A 38 3.86 -4.78 -7.12
N LEU A 39 4.61 -4.03 -7.91
CA LEU A 39 4.21 -2.72 -8.41
C LEU A 39 2.96 -2.82 -9.28
N GLY A 40 2.89 -3.81 -10.17
CA GLY A 40 1.71 -4.04 -10.99
C GLY A 40 0.46 -4.40 -10.17
N LEU A 41 0.61 -5.18 -9.10
CA LEU A 41 -0.47 -5.48 -8.15
C LEU A 41 -0.93 -4.23 -7.40
N TYR A 42 0.01 -3.44 -6.92
CA TYR A 42 -0.27 -2.22 -6.16
C TYR A 42 -1.00 -1.18 -7.01
N VAL A 43 -0.45 -0.85 -8.18
CA VAL A 43 -1.08 0.10 -9.12
C VAL A 43 -2.45 -0.40 -9.57
N GLY A 44 -2.55 -1.69 -9.92
CA GLY A 44 -3.83 -2.31 -10.30
C GLY A 44 -4.85 -2.26 -9.16
N GLY A 45 -4.42 -2.54 -7.93
CA GLY A 45 -5.30 -2.52 -6.76
C GLY A 45 -5.85 -1.12 -6.44
N ILE A 46 -5.01 -0.09 -6.53
CA ILE A 46 -5.46 1.30 -6.34
C ILE A 46 -6.42 1.70 -7.45
N SER A 47 -6.09 1.43 -8.71
CA SER A 47 -6.96 1.74 -9.85
C SER A 47 -8.28 0.96 -9.80
N GLY A 48 -8.23 -0.31 -9.37
CA GLY A 48 -9.41 -1.15 -9.20
C GLY A 48 -10.39 -0.62 -8.15
N GLY A 49 -9.87 0.04 -7.12
CA GLY A 49 -10.69 0.67 -6.06
C GLY A 49 -11.61 1.80 -6.53
N LEU A 50 -11.37 2.36 -7.73
CA LEU A 50 -12.28 3.32 -8.35
C LEU A 50 -13.62 2.68 -8.74
N VAL A 51 -13.62 1.41 -9.12
CA VAL A 51 -14.81 0.73 -9.62
C VAL A 51 -15.93 0.70 -8.57
N PRO A 52 -15.72 0.13 -7.37
CA PRO A 52 -16.76 0.11 -6.34
C PRO A 52 -17.08 1.52 -5.82
N ALA A 53 -16.11 2.44 -5.79
CA ALA A 53 -16.34 3.82 -5.38
C ALA A 53 -17.36 4.52 -6.29
N ILE A 54 -17.23 4.37 -7.61
CA ILE A 54 -18.10 4.99 -8.61
C ILE A 54 -19.44 4.27 -8.69
N LEU A 55 -19.46 2.94 -8.71
CA LEU A 55 -20.67 2.17 -8.98
C LEU A 55 -21.60 2.02 -7.77
N ILE A 56 -21.05 1.80 -6.59
CA ILE A 56 -21.82 1.46 -5.38
C ILE A 56 -21.54 2.34 -4.17
N ASN A 57 -20.79 3.43 -4.36
CA ASN A 57 -20.41 4.37 -3.29
C ASN A 57 -19.64 3.71 -2.13
N LEU A 58 -18.90 2.64 -2.40
CA LEU A 58 -18.05 1.98 -1.45
C LEU A 58 -16.59 2.15 -1.84
N PRO A 59 -15.81 3.01 -1.15
CA PRO A 59 -14.41 3.23 -1.51
C PRO A 59 -13.61 1.95 -1.26
N GLY A 60 -12.99 1.39 -2.31
CA GLY A 60 -12.11 0.23 -2.22
C GLY A 60 -10.75 0.56 -1.58
N THR A 61 -10.34 1.83 -1.66
CA THR A 61 -9.11 2.35 -1.07
C THR A 61 -9.36 3.73 -0.45
N PRO A 62 -8.54 4.16 0.54
CA PRO A 62 -8.68 5.51 1.11
C PRO A 62 -8.60 6.63 0.07
N SER A 63 -7.81 6.43 -0.99
CA SER A 63 -7.68 7.41 -2.09
C SER A 63 -8.94 7.52 -2.95
N SER A 64 -9.77 6.49 -3.01
CA SER A 64 -11.01 6.51 -3.80
C SER A 64 -12.21 7.14 -3.08
N ILE A 65 -12.06 7.56 -1.82
CA ILE A 65 -13.10 8.28 -1.08
C ILE A 65 -13.50 9.56 -1.82
N ALA A 66 -12.55 10.34 -2.29
CA ALA A 66 -12.82 11.55 -3.05
C ALA A 66 -13.61 11.27 -4.34
N THR A 67 -13.38 10.12 -4.97
CA THR A 67 -14.07 9.71 -6.19
C THR A 67 -15.55 9.37 -5.94
N CYS A 68 -15.92 8.98 -4.71
CA CYS A 68 -17.31 8.71 -4.35
C CYS A 68 -18.19 9.98 -4.46
N PHE A 69 -17.63 11.16 -4.14
CA PHE A 69 -18.40 12.41 -4.12
C PHE A 69 -18.92 12.83 -5.51
N ASP A 70 -18.13 12.62 -6.54
CA ASP A 70 -18.49 13.01 -7.90
C ASP A 70 -18.91 11.81 -8.77
N GLY A 71 -18.22 10.68 -8.61
CA GLY A 71 -18.41 9.50 -9.45
C GLY A 71 -19.73 8.78 -9.18
N TYR A 72 -20.15 8.65 -7.93
CA TYR A 72 -21.40 7.98 -7.60
C TYR A 72 -22.65 8.76 -8.05
N PRO A 73 -22.77 10.09 -7.85
CA PRO A 73 -23.87 10.86 -8.43
C PRO A 73 -23.97 10.74 -9.96
N MET A 74 -22.85 10.71 -10.67
CA MET A 74 -22.85 10.46 -12.12
C MET A 74 -23.41 9.07 -12.47
N THR A 75 -23.15 8.07 -11.63
CA THR A 75 -23.73 6.73 -11.81
C THR A 75 -25.24 6.74 -11.63
N GLN A 76 -25.75 7.49 -10.65
CA GLN A 76 -27.19 7.64 -10.43
C GLN A 76 -27.91 8.34 -11.58
N THR A 77 -27.23 9.22 -12.30
CA THR A 77 -27.77 9.87 -13.51
C THR A 77 -27.62 9.02 -14.78
N GLY A 78 -27.06 7.80 -14.66
CA GLY A 78 -26.87 6.89 -15.81
C GLY A 78 -25.54 7.09 -16.55
N GLU A 79 -24.65 7.96 -16.07
CA GLU A 79 -23.36 8.28 -16.70
C GLU A 79 -22.19 7.50 -16.07
N ALA A 80 -22.39 6.30 -15.56
CA ALA A 80 -21.37 5.48 -14.90
C ALA A 80 -20.15 5.24 -15.80
N GLU A 81 -20.38 4.96 -17.08
CA GLU A 81 -19.30 4.74 -18.06
C GLU A 81 -18.40 5.97 -18.21
N ARG A 82 -19.01 7.15 -18.23
CA ARG A 82 -18.27 8.41 -18.33
C ARG A 82 -17.46 8.67 -17.08
N ALA A 83 -18.02 8.43 -15.90
CA ALA A 83 -17.32 8.56 -14.62
C ALA A 83 -16.11 7.64 -14.55
N LEU A 84 -16.26 6.35 -14.92
CA LEU A 84 -15.17 5.38 -14.96
C LEU A 84 -14.06 5.77 -15.94
N LYS A 85 -14.43 6.15 -17.16
CA LYS A 85 -13.45 6.61 -18.17
C LYS A 85 -12.68 7.82 -17.69
N THR A 86 -13.33 8.80 -17.11
CA THR A 86 -12.68 10.00 -16.56
C THR A 86 -11.75 9.65 -15.41
N GLY A 87 -12.18 8.80 -14.47
CA GLY A 87 -11.35 8.35 -13.35
C GLY A 87 -10.10 7.59 -13.81
N ILE A 88 -10.24 6.68 -14.77
CA ILE A 88 -9.11 5.90 -15.30
C ILE A 88 -8.13 6.80 -16.07
N THR A 89 -8.62 7.72 -16.91
CA THR A 89 -7.76 8.64 -17.66
C THR A 89 -7.04 9.62 -16.73
N ALA A 90 -7.72 10.16 -15.73
CA ALA A 90 -7.11 11.03 -14.73
C ALA A 90 -6.04 10.28 -13.92
N SER A 91 -6.32 9.03 -13.55
CA SER A 91 -5.36 8.15 -12.85
C SER A 91 -4.12 7.85 -13.69
N LEU A 92 -4.28 7.63 -14.99
CA LEU A 92 -3.17 7.42 -15.93
C LEU A 92 -2.29 8.66 -16.05
N VAL A 93 -2.89 9.83 -16.25
CA VAL A 93 -2.14 11.10 -16.37
C VAL A 93 -1.44 11.42 -15.04
N GLY A 94 -2.13 11.32 -13.92
CA GLY A 94 -1.56 11.53 -12.59
C GLY A 94 -0.44 10.53 -12.28
N GLY A 95 -0.62 9.26 -12.65
CA GLY A 95 0.38 8.21 -12.48
C GLY A 95 1.65 8.45 -13.29
N LEU A 96 1.52 8.87 -14.55
CA LEU A 96 2.67 9.24 -15.38
C LEU A 96 3.42 10.44 -14.83
N PHE A 97 2.70 11.47 -14.40
CA PHE A 97 3.30 12.64 -13.78
C PHE A 97 4.02 12.27 -12.47
N SER A 98 3.38 11.46 -11.63
CA SER A 98 3.97 10.97 -10.38
C SER A 98 5.22 10.13 -10.63
N ALA A 99 5.22 9.27 -11.66
CA ALA A 99 6.39 8.48 -12.04
C ALA A 99 7.55 9.36 -12.50
N ALA A 100 7.28 10.41 -13.26
CA ALA A 100 8.30 11.38 -13.68
C ALA A 100 8.89 12.11 -12.47
N VAL A 101 8.04 12.62 -11.57
CA VAL A 101 8.49 13.27 -10.34
C VAL A 101 9.33 12.31 -9.48
N LEU A 102 8.87 11.08 -9.31
CA LEU A 102 9.62 10.06 -8.56
C LEU A 102 10.99 9.82 -9.18
N TYR A 103 11.08 9.69 -10.49
CA TYR A 103 12.36 9.46 -11.19
C TYR A 103 13.40 10.55 -10.88
N PHE A 104 12.98 11.81 -10.85
CA PHE A 104 13.89 12.92 -10.54
C PHE A 104 14.23 13.04 -9.04
N PHE A 105 13.25 12.78 -8.17
CA PHE A 105 13.42 13.00 -6.73
C PHE A 105 13.86 11.76 -5.96
N ALA A 106 13.65 10.54 -6.49
CA ALA A 106 13.98 9.31 -5.77
C ALA A 106 15.45 9.21 -5.33
N PRO A 107 16.46 9.56 -6.17
CA PRO A 107 17.86 9.52 -5.73
C PRO A 107 18.12 10.45 -4.54
N THR A 108 17.62 11.68 -4.61
CA THR A 108 17.78 12.67 -3.52
C THR A 108 17.10 12.21 -2.23
N LEU A 109 15.90 11.66 -2.33
CA LEU A 109 15.18 11.12 -1.17
C LEU A 109 15.88 9.90 -0.58
N ALA A 110 16.44 9.04 -1.43
CA ALA A 110 17.21 7.87 -0.99
C ALA A 110 18.46 8.29 -0.21
N ASP A 111 19.21 9.29 -0.70
CA ASP A 111 20.37 9.84 -0.01
C ASP A 111 20.01 10.44 1.36
N TRP A 112 18.86 11.06 1.47
CA TRP A 112 18.34 11.55 2.74
C TRP A 112 17.92 10.40 3.66
N ALA A 113 17.20 9.42 3.14
CA ALA A 113 16.73 8.28 3.91
C ALA A 113 17.86 7.43 4.52
N ILE A 114 19.01 7.33 3.83
CA ILE A 114 20.20 6.64 4.34
C ILE A 114 20.84 7.40 5.53
N LYS A 115 20.71 8.73 5.55
CA LYS A 115 21.25 9.58 6.63
C LYS A 115 20.43 9.49 7.92
N PHE A 116 19.21 8.95 7.87
CA PHE A 116 18.40 8.78 9.07
C PHE A 116 19.02 7.73 10.01
N SER A 117 19.35 8.20 11.22
CA SER A 117 19.81 7.38 12.33
C SER A 117 18.68 6.45 12.84
N TYR A 118 19.03 5.42 13.59
CA TYR A 118 18.04 4.52 14.22
C TYR A 118 17.05 5.26 15.11
N VAL A 119 17.49 6.32 15.79
CA VAL A 119 16.64 7.15 16.67
C VAL A 119 15.59 7.89 15.84
N GLU A 120 15.98 8.45 14.71
CA GLU A 120 15.06 9.18 13.83
C GLU A 120 14.03 8.24 13.20
N LYS A 121 14.44 7.04 12.79
CA LYS A 121 13.54 5.99 12.31
C LYS A 121 12.53 5.57 13.39
N PHE A 122 12.99 5.41 14.63
CA PHE A 122 12.11 5.11 15.76
C PHE A 122 11.08 6.22 16.00
N LEU A 123 11.51 7.49 15.98
CA LEU A 123 10.61 8.64 16.14
C LEU A 123 9.57 8.73 15.02
N LEU A 124 9.97 8.43 13.77
CA LEU A 124 9.03 8.39 12.64
C LEU A 124 7.97 7.30 12.81
N ILE A 125 8.37 6.11 13.26
CA ILE A 125 7.44 5.01 13.52
C ILE A 125 6.49 5.39 14.67
N LEU A 126 7.01 5.97 15.74
CA LEU A 126 6.20 6.42 16.87
C LEU A 126 5.21 7.50 16.44
N PHE A 127 5.65 8.46 15.63
CA PHE A 127 4.78 9.50 15.06
C PHE A 127 3.68 8.88 14.19
N ALA A 128 4.02 7.96 13.29
CA ALA A 128 3.05 7.28 12.45
C ALA A 128 2.01 6.50 13.28
N LEU A 129 2.44 5.78 14.30
CA LEU A 129 1.54 5.07 15.21
C LEU A 129 0.61 6.03 15.97
N THR A 130 1.12 7.19 16.40
CA THR A 130 0.31 8.20 17.08
C THR A 130 -0.75 8.78 16.15
N VAL A 131 -0.40 9.07 14.89
CA VAL A 131 -1.36 9.55 13.89
C VAL A 131 -2.44 8.51 13.62
N ILE A 132 -2.05 7.24 13.42
CA ILE A 132 -3.01 6.14 13.19
C ILE A 132 -3.93 5.95 14.38
N ALA A 133 -3.40 5.99 15.60
CA ALA A 133 -4.20 5.89 16.83
C ALA A 133 -5.19 7.06 16.97
N SER A 134 -4.78 8.27 16.55
CA SER A 134 -5.65 9.47 16.58
C SER A 134 -6.80 9.39 15.57
N LEU A 135 -6.64 8.67 14.47
CA LEU A 135 -7.68 8.44 13.46
C LEU A 135 -8.68 7.33 13.85
N SER A 136 -8.36 6.56 14.87
CA SER A 136 -9.26 5.52 15.40
C SER A 136 -10.38 6.15 16.23
N GLU A 137 -11.61 5.63 16.10
CA GLU A 137 -12.77 6.08 16.92
C GLU A 137 -12.50 5.98 18.42
N ASN A 138 -11.70 5.00 18.85
CA ASN A 138 -11.24 4.82 20.22
C ASN A 138 -9.72 4.81 20.27
N MET A 139 -9.12 5.90 20.75
CA MET A 139 -7.68 6.09 20.83
C MET A 139 -6.96 4.95 21.59
N LEU A 140 -7.55 4.44 22.68
CA LEU A 140 -6.99 3.33 23.46
C LEU A 140 -6.90 2.04 22.63
N VAL A 141 -7.93 1.73 21.85
CA VAL A 141 -7.98 0.57 20.97
C VAL A 141 -6.95 0.70 19.85
N GLY A 142 -6.80 1.92 19.29
CA GLY A 142 -5.78 2.23 18.28
C GLY A 142 -4.36 2.02 18.79
N ILE A 143 -4.04 2.52 19.99
CA ILE A 143 -2.72 2.32 20.62
C ILE A 143 -2.47 0.85 20.89
N PHE A 144 -3.44 0.14 21.48
CA PHE A 144 -3.30 -1.29 21.79
C PHE A 144 -3.08 -2.13 20.53
N SER A 145 -3.83 -1.85 19.47
CA SER A 145 -3.67 -2.50 18.15
C SER A 145 -2.29 -2.22 17.55
N GLY A 146 -1.81 -0.96 17.65
CA GLY A 146 -0.48 -0.57 17.18
C GLY A 146 0.65 -1.29 17.92
N VAL A 147 0.56 -1.35 19.24
CA VAL A 147 1.53 -2.08 20.09
C VAL A 147 1.53 -3.58 19.77
N LEU A 148 0.33 -4.18 19.61
CA LEU A 148 0.21 -5.58 19.18
C LEU A 148 0.86 -5.81 17.81
N GLY A 149 0.64 -4.91 16.85
CA GLY A 149 1.24 -4.98 15.52
C GLY A 149 2.77 -4.94 15.57
N VAL A 150 3.35 -4.04 16.36
CA VAL A 150 4.79 -3.96 16.59
C VAL A 150 5.30 -5.24 17.26
N TYR A 151 4.62 -5.74 18.26
CA TYR A 151 4.99 -6.98 18.95
C TYR A 151 5.03 -8.18 18.01
N VAL A 152 3.99 -8.34 17.18
CA VAL A 152 3.95 -9.42 16.17
C VAL A 152 5.05 -9.25 15.12
N SER A 153 5.34 -8.01 14.71
CA SER A 153 6.43 -7.70 13.77
C SER A 153 7.80 -8.11 14.30
N LEU A 154 8.04 -7.95 15.60
CA LEU A 154 9.29 -8.35 16.24
C LEU A 154 9.47 -9.88 16.29
N MET A 155 8.39 -10.65 16.29
CA MET A 155 8.44 -12.12 16.27
C MET A 155 8.89 -12.71 14.93
N GLY A 156 8.87 -11.93 13.84
CA GLY A 156 9.16 -12.38 12.46
C GLY A 156 10.46 -11.87 11.87
N VAL A 157 11.32 -11.23 12.64
CA VAL A 157 12.61 -10.72 12.14
C VAL A 157 13.60 -11.86 11.97
N TYR A 158 13.76 -12.31 10.72
CA TYR A 158 14.82 -13.25 10.33
C TYR A 158 16.02 -12.44 9.84
N ASP A 159 17.16 -12.62 10.48
CA ASP A 159 18.43 -12.07 10.00
C ASP A 159 18.97 -12.96 8.88
N THR A 160 18.74 -12.58 7.64
CA THR A 160 19.25 -13.25 6.44
C THR A 160 20.72 -12.92 6.17
N SER A 161 21.34 -12.02 6.94
CA SER A 161 22.71 -11.56 6.70
C SER A 161 23.80 -12.50 7.23
N ARG A 162 23.44 -13.57 7.96
CA ARG A 162 24.38 -14.49 8.61
C ARG A 162 24.14 -15.97 8.29
N GLY A 163 24.07 -16.33 7.02
CA GLY A 163 23.89 -17.75 6.72
C GLY A 163 24.37 -18.18 5.35
N GLY A 164 25.67 -18.28 5.13
CA GLY A 164 26.21 -19.06 4.01
C GLY A 164 25.98 -20.56 4.10
N ASN A 165 25.21 -21.08 5.04
CA ASN A 165 25.01 -22.53 5.25
C ASN A 165 23.57 -22.91 5.63
N GLY A 166 22.55 -22.21 5.11
CA GLY A 166 21.16 -22.74 5.10
C GLY A 166 20.50 -23.08 6.44
N GLU A 167 21.06 -22.70 7.58
CA GLU A 167 20.45 -22.93 8.89
C GLU A 167 19.59 -21.73 9.31
N LEU A 168 18.30 -21.97 9.41
CA LEU A 168 17.31 -21.09 10.03
C LEU A 168 17.63 -20.97 11.54
N ARG A 169 18.36 -19.95 11.93
CA ARG A 169 18.50 -19.60 13.35
C ARG A 169 17.48 -18.54 13.70
N LEU A 170 16.51 -18.93 14.52
CA LEU A 170 15.70 -18.02 15.31
C LEU A 170 16.61 -17.44 16.40
N VAL A 171 17.05 -16.20 16.26
CA VAL A 171 17.81 -15.52 17.29
C VAL A 171 16.86 -14.53 17.97
N PRO A 172 16.50 -14.76 19.25
CA PRO A 172 15.97 -13.69 20.08
C PRO A 172 17.17 -12.82 20.48
N GLU A 173 17.30 -11.65 19.91
CA GLU A 173 18.23 -10.65 20.45
C GLU A 173 17.61 -9.99 21.67
N ALA A 174 18.28 -10.16 22.80
CA ALA A 174 18.06 -9.47 24.06
C ALA A 174 18.52 -8.00 23.96
#